data_8a569e55d9b7cb17c196952821764b37
#
_entry.id   8a569e55d9b7cb17c196952821764b37
#
_cell.length_a   1.000
_cell.length_b   1.000
_cell.length_c   1.000
_cell.angle_alpha   90.00
_cell.angle_beta   90.00
_cell.angle_gamma   90.00
#
_symmetry.space_group_name_H-M   'P 1'
#
loop_
_entity.id
_entity.type
_entity.pdbx_description
1 polymer ?
#
loop_
_entity_poly.entity_id
_entity_poly.type
_entity_poly.pdbx_seq_one_letter_code
_entity_poly.pdbx_strand_id
1 'polypeptide(L)'
;MTMIRTLIVDDEPLARRGLELRLQHHGDIEIVGEAGNGREAFKAISALKPDLMFLDVQMPGVDGFALLRAVPATLMPLTVFVSDAK
;
A
#
# COMPACT_ATOMS: atom_id res chain seq x y z
N MET A 1 16.86 5.93 14.62
CA MET A 1 16.35 4.69 13.99
C MET A 1 15.44 5.07 12.82
N THR A 2 15.65 4.45 11.69
CA THR A 2 14.90 4.78 10.48
C THR A 2 13.57 4.02 10.46
N MET A 3 12.47 4.75 10.31
CA MET A 3 11.15 4.14 10.16
C MET A 3 10.96 3.71 8.71
N ILE A 4 10.25 2.61 8.53
CA ILE A 4 9.83 2.14 7.21
C ILE A 4 8.50 2.80 6.89
N ARG A 5 8.52 3.74 5.95
CA ARG A 5 7.32 4.51 5.58
C ARG A 5 6.46 3.65 4.66
N THR A 6 5.25 3.38 5.09
CA THR A 6 4.42 2.33 4.51
C THR A 6 3.08 2.87 4.02
N LEU A 7 2.70 2.45 2.82
CA LEU A 7 1.41 2.75 2.21
C LEU A 7 0.56 1.49 2.20
N ILE A 8 -0.71 1.60 2.57
CA ILE A 8 -1.67 0.50 2.52
C ILE A 8 -2.67 0.77 1.40
N VAL A 9 -2.82 -0.17 0.48
CA VAL A 9 -3.73 -0.06 -0.66
C VAL A 9 -4.73 -1.20 -0.64
N ASP A 10 -6.00 -0.89 -0.36
CA ASP A 10 -7.09 -1.86 -0.30
C ASP A 10 -8.39 -1.08 -0.45
N ASP A 11 -9.33 -1.61 -1.22
CA ASP A 11 -10.60 -0.93 -1.44
C ASP A 11 -11.56 -1.03 -0.24
N GLU A 12 -11.31 -1.93 0.72
CA GLU A 12 -12.15 -2.08 1.90
C GLU A 12 -11.57 -1.35 3.10
N PRO A 13 -12.28 -0.35 3.65
CA PRO A 13 -11.80 0.38 4.82
C PRO A 13 -11.52 -0.51 6.03
N LEU A 14 -12.34 -1.54 6.25
CA LEU A 14 -12.13 -2.45 7.38
C LEU A 14 -10.87 -3.29 7.21
N ALA A 15 -10.58 -3.70 5.98
CA ALA A 15 -9.34 -4.44 5.70
C ALA A 15 -8.12 -3.56 5.94
N ARG A 16 -8.16 -2.29 5.49
CA ARG A 16 -7.07 -1.35 5.76
C ARG A 16 -6.86 -1.15 7.26
N ARG A 17 -7.98 -1.00 7.99
CA ARG A 17 -7.91 -0.80 9.43
C ARG A 17 -7.31 -2.02 10.14
N GLY A 18 -7.72 -3.21 9.72
CA GLY A 18 -7.18 -4.44 10.29
C GLY A 18 -5.68 -4.58 10.07
N LEU A 19 -5.22 -4.26 8.87
CA LEU A 19 -3.80 -4.31 8.56
C LEU A 19 -3.03 -3.24 9.34
N GLU A 20 -3.56 -2.03 9.42
CA GLU A 20 -2.96 -0.96 10.20
C GLU A 20 -2.76 -1.38 11.65
N LEU A 21 -3.79 -1.98 12.26
CA LEU A 21 -3.71 -2.43 13.65
C LEU A 21 -2.64 -3.49 13.85
N ARG A 22 -2.51 -4.41 12.89
CA ARG A 22 -1.46 -5.44 12.97
C ARG A 22 -0.08 -4.83 12.86
N LEU A 23 0.08 -3.86 11.95
CA LEU A 23 1.38 -3.23 11.73
C LEU A 23 1.80 -2.32 12.87
N GLN A 24 0.86 -1.84 13.67
CA GLN A 24 1.19 -1.02 14.85
C GLN A 24 2.03 -1.77 15.87
N HIS A 25 2.03 -3.08 15.84
CA HIS A 25 2.86 -3.88 16.75
C HIS A 25 4.33 -3.91 16.31
N HIS A 26 4.63 -3.40 15.13
CA HIS A 26 5.98 -3.34 14.59
C HIS A 26 6.47 -1.90 14.68
N GLY A 27 7.28 -1.60 15.67
CA GLY A 27 7.68 -0.23 15.98
C GLY A 27 8.53 0.46 14.92
N ASP A 28 9.03 -0.28 13.94
CA ASP A 28 9.81 0.26 12.83
C ASP A 28 8.97 0.59 11.60
N ILE A 29 7.65 0.33 11.63
CA ILE A 29 6.75 0.63 10.53
C ILE A 29 5.92 1.86 10.85
N GLU A 30 5.92 2.82 9.92
CA GLU A 30 5.11 4.03 10.03
C GLU A 30 4.12 4.04 8.86
N ILE A 31 2.83 4.06 9.14
CA ILE A 31 1.81 4.15 8.10
C ILE A 31 1.71 5.61 7.68
N VAL A 32 2.15 5.92 6.47
CA VAL A 32 2.15 7.30 5.97
C VAL A 32 0.95 7.62 5.11
N GLY A 33 0.18 6.61 4.70
CA GLY A 33 -1.02 6.84 3.91
C GLY A 33 -1.77 5.57 3.62
N GLU A 34 -3.00 5.75 3.12
CA GLU A 34 -3.86 4.67 2.68
C GLU A 34 -4.51 5.06 1.37
N ALA A 35 -4.82 4.09 0.53
CA ALA A 35 -5.48 4.31 -0.73
C ALA A 35 -6.52 3.24 -0.96
N GLY A 36 -7.66 3.64 -1.51
CA GLY A 36 -8.78 2.74 -1.76
C GLY A 36 -8.91 2.30 -3.21
N ASN A 37 -8.07 2.80 -4.09
CA ASN A 37 -8.09 2.42 -5.50
C ASN A 37 -6.73 2.74 -6.12
N GLY A 38 -6.55 2.33 -7.39
CA GLY A 38 -5.29 2.49 -8.09
C GLY A 38 -4.88 3.95 -8.32
N ARG A 39 -5.86 4.80 -8.59
CA ARG A 39 -5.60 6.23 -8.80
C ARG A 39 -5.06 6.87 -7.52
N GLU A 40 -5.71 6.60 -6.40
CA GLU A 40 -5.27 7.12 -5.11
C GLU A 40 -3.90 6.57 -4.74
N ALA A 41 -3.67 5.28 -5.02
CA ALA A 41 -2.38 4.67 -4.76
C ALA A 41 -1.26 5.33 -5.56
N PHE A 42 -1.50 5.57 -6.84
CA PHE A 42 -0.51 6.25 -7.70
C PHE A 42 -0.18 7.63 -7.15
N LYS A 43 -1.22 8.41 -6.78
CA LYS A 43 -1.01 9.74 -6.20
C LYS A 43 -0.24 9.67 -4.89
N ALA A 44 -0.57 8.70 -4.03
CA ALA A 44 0.11 8.55 -2.76
C ALA A 44 1.58 8.16 -2.94
N ILE A 45 1.87 7.27 -3.87
CA ILE A 45 3.26 6.89 -4.16
C ILE A 45 4.06 8.11 -4.61
N SER A 46 3.48 8.90 -5.51
CA SER A 46 4.16 10.09 -6.04
C SER A 46 4.36 11.16 -4.97
N ALA A 47 3.36 11.37 -4.11
CA ALA A 47 3.39 12.44 -3.12
C ALA A 47 4.18 12.06 -1.87
N LEU A 48 4.02 10.82 -1.39
CA LEU A 48 4.57 10.39 -0.11
C LEU A 48 5.87 9.63 -0.25
N LYS A 49 6.13 9.06 -1.42
CA LYS A 49 7.34 8.28 -1.71
C LYS A 49 7.60 7.23 -0.63
N PRO A 50 6.64 6.30 -0.42
CA PRO A 50 6.79 5.29 0.62
C PRO A 50 7.92 4.31 0.30
N ASP A 51 8.46 3.70 1.36
CA ASP A 51 9.47 2.66 1.22
C ASP A 51 8.84 1.30 0.95
N LEU A 52 7.64 1.09 1.47
CA LEU A 52 6.94 -0.20 1.44
C LEU A 52 5.48 0.03 1.11
N MET A 53 4.88 -0.88 0.35
CA MET A 53 3.46 -0.82 0.01
C MET A 53 2.85 -2.21 0.20
N PHE A 54 1.73 -2.26 0.94
CA PHE A 54 0.88 -3.44 0.98
C PHE A 54 -0.24 -3.24 -0.03
N LEU A 55 -0.35 -4.13 -0.99
CA LEU A 55 -1.29 -3.99 -2.10
C LEU A 55 -2.22 -5.20 -2.16
N ASP A 56 -3.52 -4.95 -2.01
CA ASP A 56 -4.53 -5.98 -2.15
C ASP A 56 -4.65 -6.36 -3.64
N VAL A 57 -4.50 -7.65 -3.93
CA VAL A 57 -4.57 -8.15 -5.31
C VAL A 57 -5.99 -8.28 -5.82
N GLN A 58 -6.98 -8.17 -4.95
CA GLN A 58 -8.38 -8.41 -5.30
C GLN A 58 -9.24 -7.15 -5.39
N MET A 59 -8.63 -5.99 -5.55
CA MET A 59 -9.40 -4.76 -5.68
C MET A 59 -10.16 -4.73 -7.00
N PRO A 60 -11.50 -4.58 -6.99
CA PRO A 60 -12.27 -4.49 -8.22
C PRO A 60 -11.84 -3.28 -9.05
N GLY A 61 -11.75 -3.47 -10.36
CA GLY A 61 -11.40 -2.38 -11.27
C GLY A 61 -9.95 -1.94 -11.21
N VAL A 62 -9.12 -2.60 -10.42
CA VAL A 62 -7.71 -2.30 -10.34
C VAL A 62 -6.92 -3.56 -10.69
N ASP A 63 -6.07 -3.44 -11.69
CA ASP A 63 -5.06 -4.45 -11.98
C ASP A 63 -3.78 -4.01 -11.25
N GLY A 64 -3.40 -4.75 -10.21
CA GLY A 64 -2.21 -4.43 -9.44
C GLY A 64 -0.96 -4.37 -10.28
N PHE A 65 -0.88 -5.24 -11.30
CA PHE A 65 0.27 -5.21 -12.19
C PHE A 65 0.27 -3.98 -13.09
N ALA A 66 -0.92 -3.51 -13.51
CA ALA A 66 -1.01 -2.26 -14.27
C ALA A 66 -0.56 -1.07 -13.43
N LEU A 67 -0.95 -1.04 -12.15
CA LEU A 67 -0.47 -0.02 -11.22
C LEU A 67 1.04 -0.04 -11.11
N LEU A 68 1.63 -1.23 -10.93
CA LEU A 68 3.08 -1.36 -10.81
C LEU A 68 3.80 -0.87 -12.07
N ARG A 69 3.26 -1.16 -13.23
CA ARG A 69 3.85 -0.72 -14.50
C ARG A 69 3.77 0.79 -14.69
N ALA A 70 2.75 1.43 -14.09
CA ALA A 70 2.55 2.87 -14.24
C ALA A 70 3.50 3.70 -13.37
N VAL A 71 4.08 3.10 -12.33
CA VAL A 71 4.94 3.81 -11.39
C VAL A 71 6.36 3.82 -11.91
N PRO A 72 7.01 4.99 -11.97
CA PRO A 72 8.44 5.06 -12.34
C PRO A 72 9.29 4.21 -11.37
N ALA A 73 10.27 3.52 -11.91
CA ALA A 73 11.11 2.63 -11.11
C ALA A 73 11.77 3.34 -9.93
N THR A 74 12.10 4.61 -10.09
CA THR A 74 12.75 5.41 -9.06
C THR A 74 11.83 5.71 -7.87
N LEU A 75 10.51 5.59 -8.06
CA LEU A 75 9.51 5.83 -7.02
C LEU A 75 8.88 4.56 -6.50
N MET A 76 9.18 3.42 -7.12
CA MET A 76 8.52 2.17 -6.80
C MET A 76 8.89 1.68 -5.40
N PRO A 77 7.92 1.57 -4.49
CA PRO A 77 8.20 1.00 -3.17
C PRO A 77 8.35 -0.51 -3.26
N LEU A 78 8.99 -1.10 -2.26
CA LEU A 78 8.93 -2.54 -2.08
C LEU A 78 7.48 -2.94 -1.87
N THR A 79 6.98 -3.89 -2.65
CA THR A 79 5.57 -4.22 -2.65
C THR A 79 5.31 -5.61 -2.10
N VAL A 80 4.41 -5.69 -1.12
CA VAL A 80 3.92 -6.94 -0.57
C VAL A 80 2.46 -7.09 -1.00
N PHE A 81 2.16 -8.17 -1.71
CA PHE A 81 0.80 -8.46 -2.12
C PHE A 81 0.05 -9.10 -0.98
N VAL A 82 -1.16 -8.61 -0.74
CA VAL A 82 -2.04 -9.12 0.31
C VAL A 82 -3.25 -9.75 -0.34
N SER A 83 -3.62 -10.92 0.12
CA SER A 83 -4.80 -11.62 -0.34
C SER A 83 -5.69 -11.91 0.85
N ASP A 84 -6.97 -11.52 0.73
CA ASP A 84 -7.97 -11.88 1.73
C ASP A 84 -8.32 -13.35 1.52
N ALA A 85 -7.79 -14.20 2.34
CA ALA A 85 -8.12 -15.61 2.31
C ALA A 85 -9.48 -15.81 2.96
N LYS A 86 -10.47 -16.09 2.16
CA LYS A 86 -11.80 -16.39 2.68
C LYS A 86 -12.18 -17.81 2.38
#